data_4f793893b5488520010b5af7b1d2b55e
#
_entry.id   4f793893b5488520010b5af7b1d2b55e
#
_cell.length_a   1.000
_cell.length_b   1.000
_cell.length_c   1.000
_cell.angle_alpha   90.00
_cell.angle_beta   90.00
_cell.angle_gamma   90.00
#
_symmetry.space_group_name_H-M   'P 1'
#
loop_
_entity.id
_entity.type
_entity.pdbx_description
1 polymer ?
#
loop_
_entity_poly.entity_id
_entity_poly.type
_entity_poly.pdbx_seq_one_letter_code
_entity_poly.pdbx_strand_id
1 'polypeptide(L)'
;MRLRSNLFQKIAKITSLFLVAVLVFSFAFGEFSNQAFARRRRNSEDKEAMLRLKNENIVFSKFDAKYNFSADERGNTNLEITEDLSANFLRGGINHGIERAIPRFFDGKTIFNGEVEVKMDGGSVPYSTYHNNGNVVVRIGDASKFVYGRHDYQLKYSFKNVLLTKDYVQKLIVNTNGLQWQQSFGEVIATVNLDPSVLKEFNGTVKCFVGEQYSTKKCNGLGYKPAEGFFQFSQKGVLAGENLTFEIDFNNEFAQPELNIVDISTIIIGVLGIILALIMLYFSIRVFLNYNSIKKENEFSKAIVPQYLPPKIEELDILDAGNLIKSNKKLTAAMLFFAVNGNIQIIEDSSKGLFGGEVKSYKIQFLNHNNLNQDMISLLDSFFEDETELDLSERMSGAQASEISSKVLNSAFNKTSYYVQKKPAIFNISQFFAGGVVVLVSGVLFLSEVIVSLVSTVSPWFTIIAFSLIISVVLSVLIFIIVNAKIPSRKGAEAKNYLEGLKLYISVAESERLEFSQSLQNSERFQTEFGGSRVKLYEKLLPWAALFGLEKSWAKVLELQFQDENYLPDWYVGSTAFSATMFSNSLNSFNSAMSSYSSPSSGGSGGGGGFSGGGAGGGGGGGW
;
A
#
# COMPACT_ATOMS: atom_id res chain seq x y z
N MET A 1 -21.55 -33.08 7.91
CA MET A 1 -20.30 -32.61 7.32
C MET A 1 -20.49 -31.72 6.08
N ARG A 2 -21.44 -31.96 5.20
CA ARG A 2 -21.71 -31.15 3.97
C ARG A 2 -22.19 -29.70 4.22
N LEU A 3 -22.87 -29.40 5.32
CA LEU A 3 -23.35 -28.04 5.65
C LEU A 3 -22.24 -27.08 6.11
N ARG A 4 -21.15 -27.58 6.72
CA ARG A 4 -20.00 -26.74 7.11
C ARG A 4 -19.13 -26.31 5.92
N SER A 5 -18.99 -27.16 4.88
CA SER A 5 -18.19 -26.81 3.70
C SER A 5 -18.81 -25.66 2.88
N ASN A 6 -20.15 -25.64 2.76
CA ASN A 6 -20.87 -24.59 2.03
C ASN A 6 -20.85 -23.23 2.75
N LEU A 7 -20.81 -23.22 4.09
CA LEU A 7 -20.70 -22.00 4.87
C LEU A 7 -19.29 -21.39 4.72
N PHE A 8 -18.24 -22.22 4.79
CA PHE A 8 -16.86 -21.79 4.59
C PHE A 8 -16.59 -21.23 3.18
N GLN A 9 -17.15 -21.85 2.14
CA GLN A 9 -17.03 -21.34 0.77
C GLN A 9 -17.79 -20.01 0.57
N LYS A 10 -18.94 -19.84 1.22
CA LYS A 10 -19.67 -18.57 1.21
C LYS A 10 -18.93 -17.46 1.94
N ILE A 11 -18.33 -17.75 3.08
CA ILE A 11 -17.52 -16.78 3.85
C ILE A 11 -16.26 -16.37 3.05
N ALA A 12 -15.56 -17.32 2.43
CA ALA A 12 -14.40 -17.03 1.59
C ALA A 12 -14.76 -16.18 0.34
N LYS A 13 -15.95 -16.41 -0.26
CA LYS A 13 -16.47 -15.54 -1.34
C LYS A 13 -16.85 -14.15 -0.84
N ILE A 14 -17.44 -14.04 0.35
CA ILE A 14 -17.81 -12.73 0.95
C ILE A 14 -16.56 -11.92 1.31
N THR A 15 -15.53 -12.54 1.88
CA THR A 15 -14.26 -11.85 2.18
C THR A 15 -13.50 -11.43 0.92
N SER A 16 -13.54 -12.25 -0.13
CA SER A 16 -12.99 -11.88 -1.45
C SER A 16 -13.76 -10.73 -2.10
N LEU A 17 -15.11 -10.73 -2.01
CA LEU A 17 -15.96 -9.64 -2.51
C LEU A 17 -15.73 -8.34 -1.72
N PHE A 18 -15.53 -8.44 -0.41
CA PHE A 18 -15.27 -7.28 0.45
C PHE A 18 -13.89 -6.67 0.16
N LEU A 19 -12.87 -7.49 -0.11
CA LEU A 19 -11.55 -7.01 -0.52
C LEU A 19 -11.59 -6.28 -1.88
N VAL A 20 -12.35 -6.83 -2.83
CA VAL A 20 -12.59 -6.19 -4.13
C VAL A 20 -13.42 -4.90 -3.95
N ALA A 21 -14.42 -4.88 -3.07
CA ALA A 21 -15.20 -3.69 -2.76
C ALA A 21 -14.37 -2.59 -2.10
N VAL A 22 -13.45 -2.92 -1.19
CA VAL A 22 -12.52 -1.95 -0.56
C VAL A 22 -11.53 -1.41 -1.60
N LEU A 23 -11.02 -2.24 -2.51
CA LEU A 23 -10.18 -1.79 -3.62
C LEU A 23 -10.96 -0.91 -4.61
N VAL A 24 -12.17 -1.29 -4.99
CA VAL A 24 -13.04 -0.50 -5.89
C VAL A 24 -13.47 0.81 -5.22
N PHE A 25 -13.74 0.80 -3.91
CA PHE A 25 -14.08 2.02 -3.16
C PHE A 25 -12.87 2.98 -3.08
N SER A 26 -11.65 2.45 -2.92
CA SER A 26 -10.41 3.25 -2.97
C SER A 26 -10.17 3.85 -4.36
N PHE A 27 -10.56 3.15 -5.43
CA PHE A 27 -10.46 3.66 -6.81
C PHE A 27 -11.54 4.67 -7.16
N ALA A 28 -12.79 4.46 -6.73
CA ALA A 28 -13.90 5.39 -6.99
C ALA A 28 -13.69 6.75 -6.29
N PHE A 29 -13.01 6.78 -5.15
CA PHE A 29 -12.62 8.04 -4.48
C PHE A 29 -11.49 8.79 -5.21
N GLY A 30 -10.68 8.12 -6.05
CA GLY A 30 -9.58 8.73 -6.79
C GLY A 30 -10.03 9.67 -7.93
N GLU A 31 -11.13 9.37 -8.61
CA GLU A 31 -11.60 10.19 -9.74
C GLU A 31 -12.42 11.43 -9.35
N PHE A 32 -13.06 11.42 -8.18
CA PHE A 32 -13.73 12.63 -7.66
C PHE A 32 -12.76 13.73 -7.18
N SER A 33 -11.44 13.44 -7.18
CA SER A 33 -10.45 14.30 -6.51
C SER A 33 -10.06 15.56 -7.29
N ASN A 34 -10.03 15.57 -8.62
CA ASN A 34 -9.40 16.65 -9.36
C ASN A 34 -10.14 18.02 -9.30
N GLN A 35 -11.47 18.04 -9.25
CA GLN A 35 -12.20 19.29 -9.04
C GLN A 35 -12.30 19.68 -7.55
N ALA A 36 -12.32 18.68 -6.65
CA ALA A 36 -12.25 18.90 -5.22
C ALA A 36 -10.87 19.40 -4.77
N PHE A 37 -9.76 18.96 -5.41
CA PHE A 37 -8.40 19.41 -5.11
C PHE A 37 -8.19 20.89 -5.41
N ALA A 38 -8.66 21.40 -6.55
CA ALA A 38 -8.53 22.82 -6.87
C ALA A 38 -9.32 23.71 -5.91
N ARG A 39 -10.52 23.27 -5.50
CA ARG A 39 -11.35 23.96 -4.49
C ARG A 39 -10.74 23.86 -3.08
N ARG A 40 -10.15 22.70 -2.71
CA ARG A 40 -9.42 22.51 -1.45
C ARG A 40 -8.17 23.37 -1.37
N ARG A 41 -7.41 23.51 -2.47
CA ARG A 41 -6.18 24.31 -2.51
C ARG A 41 -6.48 25.80 -2.33
N ARG A 42 -7.50 26.34 -3.00
CA ARG A 42 -7.92 27.73 -2.83
C ARG A 42 -8.44 28.00 -1.39
N ASN A 43 -9.24 27.07 -0.83
CA ASN A 43 -9.70 27.18 0.56
C ASN A 43 -8.56 27.03 1.59
N SER A 44 -7.46 26.32 1.29
CA SER A 44 -6.30 26.23 2.17
C SER A 44 -5.47 27.50 2.14
N GLU A 45 -5.26 28.10 0.97
CA GLU A 45 -4.53 29.37 0.81
C GLU A 45 -5.26 30.52 1.51
N ASP A 46 -6.59 30.62 1.37
CA ASP A 46 -7.41 31.63 2.07
C ASP A 46 -7.37 31.41 3.59
N LYS A 47 -7.37 30.16 4.04
CA LYS A 47 -7.29 29.81 5.47
C LYS A 47 -5.92 30.13 6.06
N GLU A 48 -4.83 29.88 5.33
CA GLU A 48 -3.48 30.26 5.73
C GLU A 48 -3.30 31.78 5.78
N ALA A 49 -3.80 32.50 4.78
CA ALA A 49 -3.77 33.97 4.78
C ALA A 49 -4.53 34.57 5.98
N MET A 50 -5.71 34.02 6.30
CA MET A 50 -6.47 34.44 7.47
C MET A 50 -5.74 34.11 8.77
N LEU A 51 -5.09 32.95 8.88
CA LEU A 51 -4.32 32.58 10.06
C LEU A 51 -3.11 33.51 10.26
N ARG A 52 -2.41 33.88 9.18
CA ARG A 52 -1.32 34.90 9.23
C ARG A 52 -1.85 36.23 9.72
N LEU A 53 -2.95 36.71 9.18
CA LEU A 53 -3.58 37.96 9.60
C LEU A 53 -3.92 37.95 11.10
N LYS A 54 -4.48 36.85 11.61
CA LYS A 54 -4.79 36.66 13.02
C LYS A 54 -3.56 36.68 13.90
N ASN A 55 -2.46 36.03 13.46
CA ASN A 55 -1.21 35.98 14.18
C ASN A 55 -0.45 37.32 14.16
N GLU A 56 -0.48 38.06 13.05
CA GLU A 56 0.11 39.41 12.95
C GLU A 56 -0.65 40.46 13.73
N ASN A 57 -1.93 40.23 14.04
CA ASN A 57 -2.79 41.14 14.79
C ASN A 57 -2.55 41.09 16.31
N ILE A 58 -1.70 40.19 16.82
CA ILE A 58 -1.49 39.99 18.25
C ILE A 58 -0.02 40.17 18.63
N VAL A 59 0.22 40.89 19.70
CA VAL A 59 1.54 41.12 20.30
C VAL A 59 1.49 40.71 21.77
N PHE A 60 2.42 39.84 22.19
CA PHE A 60 2.54 39.45 23.59
C PHE A 60 3.59 40.30 24.29
N SER A 61 3.18 41.10 25.28
CA SER A 61 4.10 41.89 26.10
C SER A 61 4.81 41.04 27.15
N LYS A 62 4.14 40.02 27.67
CA LYS A 62 4.65 39.16 28.73
C LYS A 62 4.13 37.74 28.66
N PHE A 63 4.98 36.77 28.97
CA PHE A 63 4.67 35.40 29.33
C PHE A 63 5.28 35.12 30.69
N ASP A 64 4.47 34.95 31.73
CA ASP A 64 4.91 34.70 33.09
C ASP A 64 4.37 33.35 33.58
N ALA A 65 5.23 32.38 33.78
CA ALA A 65 4.85 31.08 34.23
C ALA A 65 5.39 30.77 35.62
N LYS A 66 4.52 30.29 36.49
CA LYS A 66 4.83 29.82 37.85
C LYS A 66 4.71 28.32 37.92
N TYR A 67 5.74 27.68 38.43
CA TYR A 67 5.86 26.22 38.55
C TYR A 67 6.02 25.86 40.02
N ASN A 68 5.09 25.05 40.57
CA ASN A 68 5.20 24.45 41.89
C ASN A 68 5.49 22.98 41.74
N PHE A 69 6.69 22.52 42.05
CA PHE A 69 7.13 21.15 41.88
C PHE A 69 7.15 20.40 43.22
N SER A 70 6.44 19.29 43.29
CA SER A 70 6.30 18.44 44.47
C SER A 70 6.39 16.97 44.14
N ALA A 71 6.61 16.14 45.16
CA ALA A 71 6.48 14.68 45.07
C ALA A 71 5.72 14.15 46.28
N ASP A 72 4.94 13.09 46.07
CA ASP A 72 4.29 12.35 47.15
C ASP A 72 5.24 11.33 47.80
N GLU A 73 4.80 10.68 48.90
CA GLU A 73 5.57 9.67 49.60
C GLU A 73 5.93 8.44 48.75
N ARG A 74 5.25 8.21 47.64
CA ARG A 74 5.49 7.13 46.67
C ARG A 74 6.47 7.49 45.58
N GLY A 75 6.93 8.76 45.55
CA GLY A 75 7.79 9.27 44.51
C GLY A 75 7.05 9.72 43.23
N ASN A 76 5.71 9.81 43.25
CA ASN A 76 4.98 10.41 42.13
C ASN A 76 5.17 11.92 42.15
N THR A 77 5.57 12.47 41.02
CA THR A 77 5.84 13.91 40.91
C THR A 77 4.65 14.66 40.29
N ASN A 78 4.42 15.87 40.78
CA ASN A 78 3.43 16.81 40.27
C ASN A 78 4.08 18.18 40.03
N LEU A 79 3.90 18.73 38.84
CA LEU A 79 4.32 20.08 38.45
C LEU A 79 3.07 20.89 38.15
N GLU A 80 2.63 21.70 39.16
CA GLU A 80 1.53 22.65 38.95
C GLU A 80 2.05 23.87 38.22
N ILE A 81 1.33 24.28 37.18
CA ILE A 81 1.72 25.36 36.28
C ILE A 81 0.62 26.42 36.26
N THR A 82 1.00 27.65 36.47
CA THR A 82 0.15 28.82 36.22
C THR A 82 0.83 29.72 35.20
N GLU A 83 0.25 29.85 34.02
CA GLU A 83 0.71 30.75 32.96
C GLU A 83 -0.14 31.99 32.94
N ASP A 84 0.51 33.17 33.00
CA ASP A 84 -0.10 34.49 32.83
C ASP A 84 0.43 35.10 31.53
N LEU A 85 -0.43 35.29 30.52
CA LEU A 85 -0.08 35.84 29.21
C LEU A 85 -0.73 37.21 29.02
N SER A 86 0.04 38.25 28.76
CA SER A 86 -0.46 39.58 28.41
C SER A 86 -0.42 39.79 26.91
N ALA A 87 -1.57 39.76 26.27
CA ALA A 87 -1.76 39.90 24.82
C ALA A 87 -2.38 41.25 24.47
N ASN A 88 -1.93 41.89 23.40
CA ASN A 88 -2.51 43.10 22.85
C ASN A 88 -2.94 42.89 21.41
N PHE A 89 -4.25 43.02 21.14
CA PHE A 89 -4.84 42.88 19.81
C PHE A 89 -4.89 44.25 19.14
N LEU A 90 -4.12 44.40 18.05
CA LEU A 90 -3.87 45.68 17.39
C LEU A 90 -5.08 46.24 16.63
N ARG A 91 -5.94 45.34 16.11
CA ARG A 91 -7.11 45.69 15.32
C ARG A 91 -8.33 44.90 15.79
N GLY A 92 -9.49 45.54 15.87
CA GLY A 92 -10.76 44.86 16.14
C GLY A 92 -11.28 44.08 14.93
N GLY A 93 -12.21 43.15 15.19
CA GLY A 93 -12.88 42.40 14.14
C GLY A 93 -12.06 41.29 13.48
N ILE A 94 -10.94 40.88 14.06
CA ILE A 94 -10.04 39.86 13.50
C ILE A 94 -9.96 38.62 14.40
N ASN A 95 -9.65 38.81 15.69
CA ASN A 95 -9.43 37.69 16.63
C ASN A 95 -10.60 37.58 17.63
N HIS A 96 -10.89 36.35 18.03
CA HIS A 96 -11.87 36.03 19.10
C HIS A 96 -11.18 35.71 20.44
N GLY A 97 -9.85 35.60 20.45
CA GLY A 97 -9.04 35.28 21.60
C GLY A 97 -7.71 34.63 21.20
N ILE A 98 -7.16 33.78 22.08
CA ILE A 98 -5.90 33.07 21.86
C ILE A 98 -6.08 31.56 21.86
N GLU A 99 -5.17 30.85 21.19
CA GLU A 99 -4.95 29.42 21.35
C GLU A 99 -3.63 29.18 22.08
N ARG A 100 -3.63 28.20 23.01
CA ARG A 100 -2.45 27.72 23.70
C ARG A 100 -2.34 26.21 23.50
N ALA A 101 -1.27 25.78 22.83
CA ALA A 101 -0.96 24.36 22.61
C ALA A 101 -0.05 23.87 23.74
N ILE A 102 -0.52 22.91 24.54
CA ILE A 102 0.17 22.33 25.69
C ILE A 102 0.57 20.89 25.34
N PRO A 103 1.87 20.51 25.40
CA PRO A 103 2.30 19.15 25.09
C PRO A 103 1.71 18.12 26.04
N ARG A 104 1.28 16.99 25.49
CA ARG A 104 0.75 15.85 26.26
C ARG A 104 1.84 14.90 26.72
N PHE A 105 2.97 14.89 26.05
CA PHE A 105 3.97 13.84 26.19
C PHE A 105 5.37 14.43 26.33
N PHE A 106 6.18 13.75 27.11
CA PHE A 106 7.59 14.03 27.28
C PHE A 106 8.35 12.72 27.51
N ASP A 107 9.47 12.53 26.84
CA ASP A 107 10.30 11.33 26.94
C ASP A 107 9.50 10.01 26.84
N GLY A 108 8.54 9.98 25.90
CA GLY A 108 7.67 8.81 25.68
C GLY A 108 6.61 8.57 26.76
N LYS A 109 6.46 9.45 27.74
CA LYS A 109 5.48 9.36 28.82
C LYS A 109 4.40 10.43 28.67
N THR A 110 3.19 10.11 29.10
CA THR A 110 2.11 11.09 29.18
C THR A 110 2.36 12.02 30.38
N ILE A 111 2.44 13.31 30.12
CA ILE A 111 2.65 14.34 31.15
C ILE A 111 1.39 15.13 31.45
N PHE A 112 0.47 15.27 30.47
CA PHE A 112 -0.72 16.10 30.58
C PHE A 112 -2.00 15.35 30.13
N ASN A 113 -3.04 15.39 30.97
CA ASN A 113 -4.32 14.72 30.73
C ASN A 113 -5.37 15.60 29.99
N GLY A 114 -5.11 16.91 29.87
CA GLY A 114 -5.99 17.88 29.20
C GLY A 114 -6.86 18.72 30.15
N GLU A 115 -6.75 18.54 31.47
CA GLU A 115 -7.50 19.37 32.43
C GLU A 115 -6.84 20.73 32.61
N VAL A 116 -7.60 21.80 32.38
CA VAL A 116 -7.10 23.18 32.46
C VAL A 116 -8.19 24.10 33.01
N GLU A 117 -7.82 25.00 33.93
CA GLU A 117 -8.64 26.14 34.36
C GLU A 117 -8.20 27.38 33.58
N VAL A 118 -9.15 28.14 33.05
CA VAL A 118 -8.87 29.31 32.19
C VAL A 118 -9.61 30.53 32.69
N LYS A 119 -8.89 31.69 32.74
CA LYS A 119 -9.47 33.02 33.03
C LYS A 119 -8.96 34.03 31.99
N MET A 120 -9.76 35.05 31.76
CA MET A 120 -9.38 36.24 30.98
C MET A 120 -9.78 37.49 31.79
N ASP A 121 -8.85 38.40 31.94
CA ASP A 121 -8.99 39.65 32.72
C ASP A 121 -9.54 39.37 34.15
N GLY A 122 -9.10 38.29 34.77
CA GLY A 122 -9.50 37.82 36.09
C GLY A 122 -10.88 37.15 36.17
N GLY A 123 -11.65 37.16 35.09
CA GLY A 123 -12.97 36.57 35.01
C GLY A 123 -12.98 35.21 34.26
N SER A 124 -14.07 34.47 34.43
CA SER A 124 -14.32 33.25 33.63
C SER A 124 -14.54 33.60 32.17
N VAL A 125 -13.99 32.80 31.26
CA VAL A 125 -14.14 32.97 29.82
C VAL A 125 -14.51 31.64 29.15
N PRO A 126 -15.33 31.64 28.10
CA PRO A 126 -15.53 30.41 27.31
C PRO A 126 -14.24 29.90 26.72
N TYR A 127 -14.05 28.57 26.78
CA TYR A 127 -12.91 27.92 26.12
C TYR A 127 -13.32 26.52 25.66
N SER A 128 -12.56 25.98 24.74
CA SER A 128 -12.69 24.60 24.27
C SER A 128 -11.32 23.97 24.10
N THR A 129 -11.25 22.64 24.19
CA THR A 129 -9.99 21.91 24.00
C THR A 129 -10.11 20.93 22.84
N TYR A 130 -9.04 20.76 22.09
CA TYR A 130 -8.93 19.73 21.05
C TYR A 130 -7.48 19.24 20.93
N HIS A 131 -7.30 18.10 20.27
CA HIS A 131 -5.97 17.51 20.11
C HIS A 131 -5.41 17.84 18.73
N ASN A 132 -4.14 18.29 18.70
CA ASN A 132 -3.42 18.56 17.47
C ASN A 132 -1.91 18.34 17.65
N ASN A 133 -1.29 17.54 16.78
CA ASN A 133 0.15 17.26 16.76
C ASN A 133 0.77 16.94 18.14
N GLY A 134 0.12 16.09 18.93
CA GLY A 134 0.60 15.71 20.26
C GLY A 134 0.35 16.70 21.38
N ASN A 135 -0.32 17.80 21.09
CA ASN A 135 -0.70 18.81 22.05
C ASN A 135 -2.20 18.75 22.38
N VAL A 136 -2.56 19.19 23.57
CA VAL A 136 -3.91 19.70 23.85
C VAL A 136 -3.89 21.19 23.51
N VAL A 137 -4.70 21.59 22.55
CA VAL A 137 -4.87 23.00 22.21
C VAL A 137 -6.06 23.54 22.97
N VAL A 138 -5.82 24.55 23.80
CA VAL A 138 -6.82 25.28 24.55
C VAL A 138 -7.16 26.54 23.76
N ARG A 139 -8.36 26.59 23.18
CA ARG A 139 -8.89 27.75 22.45
C ARG A 139 -9.72 28.58 23.41
N ILE A 140 -9.28 29.80 23.68
CA ILE A 140 -9.82 30.68 24.72
C ILE A 140 -10.50 31.87 24.04
N GLY A 141 -11.76 32.12 24.36
CA GLY A 141 -12.56 33.22 23.85
C GLY A 141 -13.96 32.79 23.38
N ASP A 142 -14.78 33.74 22.98
CA ASP A 142 -16.15 33.56 22.49
C ASP A 142 -16.19 33.75 20.97
N ALA A 143 -16.56 32.70 20.25
CA ALA A 143 -16.63 32.72 18.77
C ALA A 143 -17.58 33.80 18.20
N SER A 144 -18.50 34.29 19.01
CA SER A 144 -19.45 35.36 18.63
C SER A 144 -18.94 36.78 18.92
N LYS A 145 -17.79 36.92 19.61
CA LYS A 145 -17.23 38.20 20.04
C LYS A 145 -15.80 38.36 19.58
N PHE A 146 -15.50 39.53 19.04
CA PHE A 146 -14.11 39.90 18.75
C PHE A 146 -13.44 40.56 19.96
N VAL A 147 -12.15 40.36 20.10
CA VAL A 147 -11.31 40.99 21.11
C VAL A 147 -10.50 42.14 20.48
N TYR A 148 -10.23 43.17 21.27
CA TYR A 148 -9.43 44.34 20.87
C TYR A 148 -8.73 44.94 22.07
N GLY A 149 -7.52 45.45 21.91
CA GLY A 149 -6.73 46.02 22.98
C GLY A 149 -6.06 44.96 23.83
N ARG A 150 -5.67 45.33 25.05
CA ARG A 150 -4.95 44.46 25.98
C ARG A 150 -5.90 43.54 26.73
N HIS A 151 -5.54 42.24 26.77
CA HIS A 151 -6.19 41.25 27.60
C HIS A 151 -5.15 40.38 28.28
N ASP A 152 -5.41 40.02 29.54
CA ASP A 152 -4.57 39.16 30.34
C ASP A 152 -5.25 37.79 30.49
N TYR A 153 -4.57 36.71 30.03
CA TYR A 153 -5.03 35.35 30.07
C TYR A 153 -4.29 34.56 31.12
N GLN A 154 -5.00 33.80 31.94
CA GLN A 154 -4.40 32.91 32.93
C GLN A 154 -4.87 31.48 32.65
N LEU A 155 -3.90 30.54 32.59
CA LEU A 155 -4.13 29.11 32.49
C LEU A 155 -3.49 28.41 33.70
N LYS A 156 -4.26 27.50 34.33
CA LYS A 156 -3.73 26.62 35.37
C LYS A 156 -3.93 25.17 34.98
N TYR A 157 -2.88 24.39 35.08
CA TYR A 157 -2.87 22.96 34.77
C TYR A 157 -1.70 22.27 35.50
N SER A 158 -1.62 20.93 35.41
CA SER A 158 -0.53 20.18 36.01
C SER A 158 0.09 19.17 35.06
N PHE A 159 1.39 18.94 35.22
CA PHE A 159 2.12 17.89 34.55
C PHE A 159 2.56 16.83 35.55
N LYS A 160 2.56 15.56 35.09
CA LYS A 160 3.16 14.42 35.77
C LYS A 160 4.34 13.89 34.96
N ASN A 161 5.17 13.05 35.56
CA ASN A 161 6.25 12.35 34.84
C ASN A 161 7.23 13.27 34.08
N VAL A 162 7.51 14.46 34.59
CA VAL A 162 8.32 15.50 33.93
C VAL A 162 9.84 15.36 34.14
N LEU A 163 10.27 14.42 34.98
CA LEU A 163 11.68 14.18 35.22
C LEU A 163 12.31 13.28 34.15
N LEU A 164 13.43 13.76 33.61
CA LEU A 164 14.30 12.98 32.73
C LEU A 164 15.43 12.38 33.56
N THR A 165 15.57 11.06 33.54
CA THR A 165 16.73 10.38 34.18
C THR A 165 17.83 10.20 33.15
N LYS A 166 19.00 10.80 33.43
CA LYS A 166 20.18 10.65 32.60
C LYS A 166 21.43 10.58 33.50
N ASP A 167 22.30 9.61 33.26
CA ASP A 167 23.57 9.43 33.98
C ASP A 167 23.38 9.37 35.52
N TYR A 168 22.32 8.68 35.99
CA TYR A 168 21.90 8.54 37.40
C TYR A 168 21.48 9.85 38.06
N VAL A 169 21.20 10.89 37.29
CA VAL A 169 20.69 12.18 37.77
C VAL A 169 19.30 12.42 37.20
N GLN A 170 18.35 12.80 38.05
CA GLN A 170 17.02 13.22 37.59
C GLN A 170 17.02 14.72 37.33
N LYS A 171 16.48 15.12 36.18
CA LYS A 171 16.49 16.51 35.70
C LYS A 171 15.07 16.99 35.42
N LEU A 172 14.72 18.12 36.01
CA LEU A 172 13.53 18.88 35.62
C LEU A 172 13.93 19.86 34.50
N ILE A 173 13.66 19.50 33.26
CA ILE A 173 13.92 20.35 32.09
C ILE A 173 12.57 20.81 31.54
N VAL A 174 12.31 22.11 31.57
CA VAL A 174 11.05 22.69 31.15
C VAL A 174 11.26 23.79 30.11
N ASN A 175 10.53 23.68 29.02
CA ASN A 175 10.37 24.72 28.00
C ASN A 175 9.25 25.64 28.44
N THR A 176 9.50 26.89 28.73
CA THR A 176 8.53 27.79 29.36
C THR A 176 7.43 28.22 28.38
N ASN A 177 7.78 29.03 27.37
CA ASN A 177 6.80 29.49 26.38
C ASN A 177 6.62 28.49 25.24
N GLY A 178 7.67 27.78 24.82
CA GLY A 178 7.69 26.84 23.73
C GLY A 178 8.09 27.42 22.38
N LEU A 179 8.48 26.51 21.45
CA LEU A 179 9.09 26.88 20.17
C LEU A 179 8.07 27.17 19.05
N GLN A 180 6.78 26.83 19.25
CA GLN A 180 5.78 26.88 18.18
C GLN A 180 4.97 28.20 18.14
N TRP A 181 5.50 29.27 18.71
CA TRP A 181 4.90 30.59 18.61
C TRP A 181 5.37 31.32 17.36
N GLN A 182 4.43 31.92 16.65
CA GLN A 182 4.73 32.80 15.52
C GLN A 182 4.90 34.28 15.96
N GLN A 183 4.67 34.55 17.25
CA GLN A 183 4.81 35.86 17.87
C GLN A 183 6.03 35.91 18.75
N SER A 184 6.59 37.12 18.89
CA SER A 184 7.63 37.44 19.87
C SER A 184 7.01 37.83 21.20
N PHE A 185 7.76 37.66 22.29
CA PHE A 185 7.39 38.10 23.63
C PHE A 185 8.29 39.24 24.08
N GLY A 186 7.70 40.27 24.64
CA GLY A 186 8.47 41.36 25.26
C GLY A 186 9.35 40.84 26.42
N GLU A 187 8.79 39.96 27.24
CA GLU A 187 9.49 39.27 28.32
C GLU A 187 8.88 37.91 28.60
N VAL A 188 9.74 36.91 28.85
CA VAL A 188 9.37 35.58 29.33
C VAL A 188 9.98 35.35 30.69
N ILE A 189 9.15 34.95 31.67
CA ILE A 189 9.56 34.71 33.06
C ILE A 189 9.11 33.30 33.46
N ALA A 190 10.00 32.54 34.11
CA ALA A 190 9.69 31.28 34.74
C ALA A 190 10.07 31.34 36.23
N THR A 191 9.10 31.23 37.11
CA THR A 191 9.30 31.18 38.55
C THR A 191 9.04 29.77 39.03
N VAL A 192 10.02 29.11 39.63
CA VAL A 192 9.96 27.74 40.10
C VAL A 192 10.05 27.68 41.62
N ASN A 193 9.08 27.06 42.27
CA ASN A 193 9.06 26.77 43.68
C ASN A 193 9.18 25.25 43.88
N LEU A 194 10.21 24.80 44.58
CA LEU A 194 10.39 23.43 44.99
C LEU A 194 9.75 23.22 46.36
N ASP A 195 8.81 22.32 46.44
CA ASP A 195 8.25 21.87 47.72
C ASP A 195 9.32 21.18 48.58
N PRO A 196 9.25 21.24 49.93
CA PRO A 196 10.18 20.52 50.80
C PRO A 196 10.37 19.05 50.48
N SER A 197 9.34 18.37 49.93
CA SER A 197 9.40 16.98 49.53
C SER A 197 10.48 16.71 48.46
N VAL A 198 10.72 17.64 47.55
CA VAL A 198 11.72 17.54 46.47
C VAL A 198 12.97 18.42 46.69
N LEU A 199 12.88 19.45 47.50
CA LEU A 199 13.99 20.37 47.79
C LEU A 199 15.18 19.64 48.41
N LYS A 200 14.96 18.68 49.26
CA LYS A 200 15.98 17.80 49.89
C LYS A 200 16.82 17.02 48.88
N GLU A 201 16.27 16.77 47.68
CA GLU A 201 16.94 16.04 46.60
C GLU A 201 17.66 16.99 45.61
N PHE A 202 17.53 18.28 45.76
CA PHE A 202 18.21 19.27 44.90
C PHE A 202 19.74 19.17 45.01
N ASN A 203 20.45 18.97 43.89
CA ASN A 203 21.91 18.76 43.89
C ASN A 203 22.75 20.04 43.72
N GLY A 204 22.12 21.20 43.70
CA GLY A 204 22.81 22.49 43.53
C GLY A 204 23.00 22.94 42.08
N THR A 205 22.62 22.14 41.09
CA THR A 205 22.83 22.50 39.69
C THR A 205 21.58 23.13 39.10
N VAL A 206 21.73 24.32 38.53
CA VAL A 206 20.66 25.07 37.84
C VAL A 206 21.21 25.66 36.56
N LYS A 207 20.47 25.53 35.45
CA LYS A 207 20.83 26.10 34.15
C LYS A 207 19.63 26.77 33.50
N CYS A 208 19.89 27.75 32.66
CA CYS A 208 18.87 28.43 31.86
C CYS A 208 19.41 28.73 30.47
N PHE A 209 18.61 28.41 29.45
CA PHE A 209 18.94 28.62 28.05
C PHE A 209 17.80 29.37 27.33
N VAL A 210 18.17 30.11 26.28
CA VAL A 210 17.21 30.82 25.42
C VAL A 210 17.58 30.69 23.95
N GLY A 211 16.60 30.66 23.09
CA GLY A 211 16.77 30.63 21.63
C GLY A 211 15.95 29.53 20.95
N GLU A 212 16.29 29.27 19.71
CA GLU A 212 15.73 28.20 18.90
C GLU A 212 16.13 26.82 19.47
N GLN A 213 15.57 25.79 18.90
CA GLN A 213 15.88 24.41 19.29
C GLN A 213 17.39 24.14 19.25
N TYR A 214 17.90 23.46 20.29
CA TYR A 214 19.32 23.14 20.51
C TYR A 214 20.22 24.37 20.81
N SER A 215 19.64 25.56 21.02
CA SER A 215 20.44 26.74 21.45
C SER A 215 21.07 26.49 22.81
N THR A 216 22.35 26.83 22.93
CA THR A 216 23.13 26.79 24.18
C THR A 216 23.32 28.20 24.82
N LYS A 217 22.69 29.23 24.24
CA LYS A 217 22.75 30.61 24.74
C LYS A 217 22.08 30.67 26.10
N LYS A 218 22.81 31.21 27.10
CA LYS A 218 22.28 31.37 28.45
C LYS A 218 21.25 32.52 28.49
N CYS A 219 20.22 32.37 29.34
CA CYS A 219 19.30 33.47 29.60
C CYS A 219 19.95 34.61 30.40
N ASN A 220 19.38 35.82 30.34
CA ASN A 220 19.96 37.00 30.93
C ASN A 220 19.60 37.16 32.43
N GLY A 221 18.44 36.67 32.85
CA GLY A 221 17.96 36.83 34.24
C GLY A 221 17.95 35.48 34.96
N LEU A 222 18.75 35.37 36.01
CA LEU A 222 18.75 34.25 36.94
C LEU A 222 18.77 34.77 38.37
N GLY A 223 17.64 34.62 39.08
CA GLY A 223 17.53 34.89 40.51
C GLY A 223 17.20 33.59 41.23
N TYR A 224 17.83 33.30 42.36
CA TYR A 224 17.55 32.09 43.10
C TYR A 224 17.87 32.22 44.58
N LYS A 225 17.06 31.55 45.40
CA LYS A 225 17.25 31.32 46.83
C LYS A 225 17.13 29.83 47.11
N PRO A 226 18.19 29.06 46.95
CA PRO A 226 18.13 27.61 47.02
C PRO A 226 17.59 27.08 48.34
N ALA A 227 17.93 27.73 49.47
CA ALA A 227 17.45 27.33 50.79
C ALA A 227 15.92 27.46 50.95
N GLU A 228 15.29 28.35 50.18
CA GLU A 228 13.83 28.53 50.15
C GLU A 228 13.18 27.74 49.02
N GLY A 229 13.95 26.99 48.20
CA GLY A 229 13.45 26.28 47.03
C GLY A 229 12.97 27.20 45.91
N PHE A 230 13.39 28.46 45.87
CA PHE A 230 12.93 29.48 44.94
C PHE A 230 13.95 29.73 43.82
N PHE A 231 13.48 29.65 42.55
CA PHE A 231 14.28 29.96 41.36
C PHE A 231 13.45 30.82 40.40
N GLN A 232 14.09 31.82 39.79
CA GLN A 232 13.46 32.67 38.79
C GLN A 232 14.39 32.84 37.58
N PHE A 233 13.86 32.56 36.42
CA PHE A 233 14.53 32.68 35.13
C PHE A 233 13.78 33.71 34.28
N SER A 234 14.50 34.57 33.58
CA SER A 234 13.87 35.56 32.72
C SER A 234 14.70 35.92 31.49
N GLN A 235 13.98 36.28 30.43
CA GLN A 235 14.56 36.77 29.20
C GLN A 235 13.67 37.83 28.58
N LYS A 236 14.26 38.99 28.25
CA LYS A 236 13.56 40.03 27.45
C LYS A 236 13.81 39.82 25.97
N GLY A 237 12.83 40.20 25.16
CA GLY A 237 12.91 40.18 23.70
C GLY A 237 13.09 38.77 23.14
N VAL A 238 12.25 37.82 23.56
CA VAL A 238 12.23 36.44 23.02
C VAL A 238 11.53 36.47 21.67
N LEU A 239 12.21 36.07 20.61
CA LEU A 239 11.71 36.12 19.24
C LEU A 239 10.75 34.99 18.95
N ALA A 240 10.01 35.12 17.84
CA ALA A 240 9.17 34.02 17.32
C ALA A 240 10.04 32.78 17.08
N GLY A 241 9.56 31.61 17.52
CA GLY A 241 10.32 30.36 17.43
C GLY A 241 11.40 30.15 18.48
N GLU A 242 11.67 31.15 19.36
CA GLU A 242 12.57 31.01 20.50
C GLU A 242 11.83 30.62 21.78
N ASN A 243 12.53 29.96 22.67
CA ASN A 243 12.01 29.49 23.95
C ASN A 243 13.01 29.74 25.10
N LEU A 244 12.48 30.01 26.28
CA LEU A 244 13.23 29.97 27.52
C LEU A 244 13.12 28.59 28.14
N THR A 245 14.26 27.87 28.29
CA THR A 245 14.34 26.55 28.92
C THR A 245 15.11 26.63 30.22
N PHE A 246 14.57 26.11 31.31
CA PHE A 246 15.32 25.94 32.55
C PHE A 246 15.57 24.45 32.83
N GLU A 247 16.67 24.16 33.53
CA GLU A 247 17.08 22.84 33.99
C GLU A 247 17.44 22.92 35.48
N ILE A 248 16.85 22.04 36.27
CA ILE A 248 17.15 21.85 37.70
C ILE A 248 17.47 20.39 37.92
N ASP A 249 18.63 20.08 38.49
CA ASP A 249 19.11 18.73 38.68
C ASP A 249 18.88 18.27 40.13
N PHE A 250 18.52 17.00 40.27
CA PHE A 250 18.25 16.33 41.55
C PHE A 250 19.18 15.15 41.75
N ASN A 251 19.45 14.81 43.03
CA ASN A 251 20.21 13.62 43.37
C ASN A 251 19.38 12.37 43.07
N ASN A 252 20.03 11.34 42.52
CA ASN A 252 19.51 9.99 42.31
C ASN A 252 18.04 9.85 41.87
N GLU A 253 17.61 8.63 41.72
CA GLU A 253 16.25 8.25 41.28
C GLU A 253 15.26 8.29 42.46
N PHE A 254 14.89 9.47 42.97
CA PHE A 254 13.90 9.60 44.02
C PHE A 254 12.44 9.49 43.50
N ALA A 255 12.25 9.79 42.23
CA ALA A 255 10.92 9.78 41.62
C ALA A 255 10.76 8.61 40.65
N GLN A 256 9.62 7.95 40.75
CA GLN A 256 9.23 6.87 39.83
C GLN A 256 8.16 7.39 38.87
N PRO A 257 8.22 7.03 37.58
CA PRO A 257 7.21 7.45 36.63
C PRO A 257 5.87 6.76 36.89
N GLU A 258 4.80 7.52 37.02
CA GLU A 258 3.43 6.98 37.11
C GLU A 258 3.01 6.47 35.72
N LEU A 259 2.75 5.16 35.63
CA LEU A 259 2.19 4.56 34.43
C LEU A 259 0.68 4.83 34.36
N ASN A 260 0.23 5.52 33.35
CA ASN A 260 -1.20 5.72 33.16
C ASN A 260 -1.83 4.58 32.31
N ILE A 261 -3.17 4.55 32.25
CA ILE A 261 -3.91 3.52 31.51
C ILE A 261 -3.51 3.45 30.02
N VAL A 262 -3.14 4.60 29.42
CA VAL A 262 -2.72 4.67 28.01
C VAL A 262 -1.39 3.97 27.82
N ASP A 263 -0.41 4.17 28.72
CA ASP A 263 0.89 3.54 28.65
C ASP A 263 0.76 2.02 28.82
N ILE A 264 -0.03 1.57 29.80
CA ILE A 264 -0.30 0.13 30.03
C ILE A 264 -0.99 -0.49 28.81
N SER A 265 -1.99 0.17 28.24
CA SER A 265 -2.72 -0.33 27.08
C SER A 265 -1.82 -0.45 25.83
N THR A 266 -0.92 0.50 25.59
CA THR A 266 0.01 0.44 24.46
C THR A 266 1.01 -0.71 24.60
N ILE A 267 1.49 -0.99 25.81
CA ILE A 267 2.35 -2.16 26.08
C ILE A 267 1.61 -3.46 25.77
N ILE A 268 0.37 -3.60 26.27
CA ILE A 268 -0.46 -4.80 26.03
C ILE A 268 -0.70 -5.00 24.53
N ILE A 269 -1.09 -3.97 23.81
CA ILE A 269 -1.33 -4.02 22.36
C ILE A 269 -0.04 -4.39 21.60
N GLY A 270 1.12 -3.84 22.03
CA GLY A 270 2.42 -4.19 21.45
C GLY A 270 2.76 -5.67 21.61
N VAL A 271 2.57 -6.22 22.81
CA VAL A 271 2.79 -7.64 23.08
C VAL A 271 1.84 -8.52 22.26
N LEU A 272 0.56 -8.18 22.21
CA LEU A 272 -0.43 -8.90 21.40
C LEU A 272 -0.07 -8.85 19.89
N GLY A 273 0.44 -7.72 19.40
CA GLY A 273 0.92 -7.57 18.02
C GLY A 273 2.09 -8.51 17.71
N ILE A 274 3.06 -8.62 18.61
CA ILE A 274 4.18 -9.56 18.48
C ILE A 274 3.70 -11.02 18.45
N ILE A 275 2.80 -11.40 19.37
CA ILE A 275 2.22 -12.74 19.41
C ILE A 275 1.51 -13.06 18.09
N LEU A 276 0.73 -12.13 17.57
CA LEU A 276 0.04 -12.29 16.29
C LEU A 276 1.04 -12.50 15.14
N ALA A 277 2.11 -11.71 15.07
CA ALA A 277 3.16 -11.86 14.05
C ALA A 277 3.85 -13.22 14.13
N LEU A 278 4.12 -13.74 15.34
CA LEU A 278 4.70 -15.07 15.52
C LEU A 278 3.75 -16.19 15.08
N ILE A 279 2.45 -16.06 15.37
CA ILE A 279 1.42 -17.01 14.90
C ILE A 279 1.38 -17.01 13.37
N MET A 280 1.39 -15.84 12.73
CA MET A 280 1.39 -15.73 11.27
C MET A 280 2.68 -16.30 10.66
N LEU A 281 3.82 -16.08 11.28
CA LEU A 281 5.10 -16.68 10.86
C LEU A 281 5.04 -18.21 10.92
N TYR A 282 4.52 -18.79 12.02
CA TYR A 282 4.32 -20.23 12.15
C TYR A 282 3.45 -20.79 11.01
N PHE A 283 2.29 -20.17 10.74
CA PHE A 283 1.42 -20.61 9.63
C PHE A 283 2.11 -20.48 8.27
N SER A 284 2.85 -19.40 8.03
CA SER A 284 3.60 -19.19 6.78
C SER A 284 4.63 -20.30 6.55
N ILE A 285 5.41 -20.63 7.58
CA ILE A 285 6.40 -21.71 7.51
C ILE A 285 5.70 -23.06 7.26
N ARG A 286 4.63 -23.36 7.98
CA ARG A 286 3.90 -24.63 7.83
C ARG A 286 3.29 -24.78 6.44
N VAL A 287 2.68 -23.71 5.90
CA VAL A 287 2.11 -23.70 4.55
C VAL A 287 3.21 -23.88 3.50
N PHE A 288 4.33 -23.17 3.65
CA PHE A 288 5.48 -23.29 2.74
C PHE A 288 6.08 -24.69 2.73
N LEU A 289 6.29 -25.30 3.89
CA LEU A 289 6.82 -26.68 3.98
C LEU A 289 5.86 -27.69 3.34
N ASN A 290 4.55 -27.58 3.61
CA ASN A 290 3.56 -28.46 2.99
C ASN A 290 3.46 -28.23 1.47
N TYR A 291 3.54 -26.98 1.01
CA TYR A 291 3.58 -26.67 -0.42
C TYR A 291 4.78 -27.35 -1.11
N ASN A 292 5.97 -27.23 -0.54
CA ASN A 292 7.18 -27.85 -1.09
C ASN A 292 7.11 -29.39 -1.05
N SER A 293 6.54 -29.97 0.00
CA SER A 293 6.34 -31.42 0.08
C SER A 293 5.42 -31.92 -1.02
N ILE A 294 4.25 -31.26 -1.21
CA ILE A 294 3.30 -31.63 -2.26
C ILE A 294 3.92 -31.44 -3.65
N LYS A 295 4.68 -30.35 -3.85
CA LYS A 295 5.35 -30.10 -5.12
C LYS A 295 6.37 -31.19 -5.43
N LYS A 296 7.19 -31.58 -4.44
CA LYS A 296 8.20 -32.64 -4.60
C LYS A 296 7.58 -34.02 -4.85
N GLU A 297 6.48 -34.35 -4.17
CA GLU A 297 5.76 -35.61 -4.37
C GLU A 297 5.18 -35.74 -5.78
N ASN A 298 4.79 -34.65 -6.40
CA ASN A 298 4.21 -34.60 -7.74
C ASN A 298 5.24 -34.24 -8.82
N GLU A 299 6.51 -34.11 -8.48
CA GLU A 299 7.58 -33.79 -9.44
C GLU A 299 7.82 -34.94 -10.40
N PHE A 300 7.95 -34.62 -11.70
CA PHE A 300 8.29 -35.56 -12.75
C PHE A 300 9.67 -35.23 -13.27
N SER A 301 10.66 -36.05 -12.92
CA SER A 301 12.08 -35.80 -13.15
C SER A 301 12.69 -36.64 -14.27
N LYS A 302 11.92 -36.99 -15.32
CA LYS A 302 12.48 -37.64 -16.50
C LYS A 302 13.15 -36.61 -17.43
N ALA A 303 14.14 -37.06 -18.17
CA ALA A 303 14.78 -36.26 -19.21
C ALA A 303 13.71 -35.74 -20.22
N ILE A 304 13.88 -34.51 -20.68
CA ILE A 304 13.04 -33.96 -21.73
C ILE A 304 13.41 -34.61 -23.05
N VAL A 305 12.47 -35.29 -23.65
CA VAL A 305 12.64 -35.96 -24.96
C VAL A 305 11.86 -35.14 -26.00
N PRO A 306 12.47 -34.81 -27.17
CA PRO A 306 11.77 -34.11 -28.24
C PRO A 306 10.48 -34.84 -28.64
N GLN A 307 9.39 -34.09 -28.75
CA GLN A 307 8.08 -34.57 -29.18
C GLN A 307 7.74 -33.99 -30.54
N TYR A 308 7.32 -34.82 -31.45
CA TYR A 308 7.11 -34.45 -32.87
C TYR A 308 5.64 -34.15 -33.21
N LEU A 309 4.71 -34.56 -32.35
CA LEU A 309 3.26 -34.42 -32.56
C LEU A 309 2.69 -33.56 -31.44
N PRO A 310 1.68 -32.73 -31.73
CA PRO A 310 0.93 -32.05 -30.68
C PRO A 310 0.11 -33.08 -29.86
N PRO A 311 -0.19 -32.77 -28.59
CA PRO A 311 -1.11 -33.58 -27.79
C PRO A 311 -2.48 -33.70 -28.47
N LYS A 312 -3.19 -34.84 -28.23
CA LYS A 312 -4.59 -34.95 -28.65
C LYS A 312 -5.47 -34.01 -27.85
N ILE A 313 -6.44 -33.37 -28.49
CA ILE A 313 -7.34 -32.37 -27.87
C ILE A 313 -8.14 -32.95 -26.70
N GLU A 314 -8.49 -34.22 -26.75
CA GLU A 314 -9.20 -34.90 -25.68
C GLU A 314 -8.33 -35.10 -24.43
N GLU A 315 -7.00 -35.17 -24.60
CA GLU A 315 -6.06 -35.37 -23.55
C GLU A 315 -5.57 -34.05 -22.98
N LEU A 316 -5.15 -33.11 -23.84
CA LEU A 316 -4.63 -31.80 -23.44
C LEU A 316 -4.89 -30.76 -24.54
N ASP A 317 -5.89 -29.92 -24.35
CA ASP A 317 -6.16 -28.83 -25.28
C ASP A 317 -5.16 -27.65 -25.12
N ILE A 318 -5.22 -26.73 -26.10
CA ILE A 318 -4.27 -25.60 -26.20
C ILE A 318 -4.37 -24.62 -25.01
N LEU A 319 -5.57 -24.46 -24.41
CA LEU A 319 -5.80 -23.59 -23.25
C LEU A 319 -5.24 -24.21 -21.96
N ASP A 320 -5.51 -25.51 -21.76
CA ASP A 320 -4.97 -26.25 -20.63
C ASP A 320 -3.45 -26.31 -20.68
N ALA A 321 -2.89 -26.56 -21.86
CA ALA A 321 -1.44 -26.53 -22.11
C ALA A 321 -0.87 -25.14 -21.77
N GLY A 322 -1.51 -24.08 -22.25
CA GLY A 322 -1.10 -22.71 -21.98
C GLY A 322 -1.15 -22.34 -20.50
N ASN A 323 -2.11 -22.90 -19.75
CA ASN A 323 -2.19 -22.72 -18.30
C ASN A 323 -1.09 -23.48 -17.56
N LEU A 324 -0.77 -24.71 -17.98
CA LEU A 324 0.31 -25.54 -17.41
C LEU A 324 1.69 -24.87 -17.55
N ILE A 325 1.98 -24.31 -18.72
CA ILE A 325 3.27 -23.62 -18.97
C ILE A 325 3.24 -22.14 -18.62
N LYS A 326 2.11 -21.61 -18.16
CA LYS A 326 1.88 -20.18 -17.84
C LYS A 326 2.16 -19.24 -19.03
N SER A 327 1.76 -19.63 -20.24
CA SER A 327 1.91 -18.80 -21.43
C SER A 327 1.03 -17.56 -21.36
N ASN A 328 1.54 -16.41 -21.78
CA ASN A 328 0.79 -15.18 -22.01
C ASN A 328 0.14 -15.12 -23.42
N LYS A 329 0.45 -16.08 -24.29
CA LYS A 329 0.00 -16.19 -25.68
C LYS A 329 -1.21 -17.14 -25.88
N LYS A 330 -1.88 -17.51 -24.79
CA LYS A 330 -2.98 -18.52 -24.82
C LYS A 330 -4.07 -18.21 -25.83
N LEU A 331 -4.49 -16.94 -25.85
CA LEU A 331 -5.58 -16.51 -26.72
C LEU A 331 -5.20 -16.56 -28.19
N THR A 332 -4.01 -16.06 -28.54
CA THR A 332 -3.47 -16.15 -29.91
C THR A 332 -3.33 -17.61 -30.35
N ALA A 333 -2.81 -18.45 -29.46
CA ALA A 333 -2.66 -19.88 -29.74
C ALA A 333 -4.02 -20.56 -29.95
N ALA A 334 -5.05 -20.19 -29.16
CA ALA A 334 -6.41 -20.71 -29.35
C ALA A 334 -7.02 -20.26 -30.69
N MET A 335 -6.86 -18.98 -31.07
CA MET A 335 -7.36 -18.49 -32.35
C MET A 335 -6.69 -19.18 -33.54
N LEU A 336 -5.38 -19.37 -33.49
CA LEU A 336 -4.67 -20.14 -34.51
C LEU A 336 -5.09 -21.61 -34.52
N PHE A 337 -5.40 -22.19 -33.36
CA PHE A 337 -5.90 -23.55 -33.26
C PHE A 337 -7.27 -23.67 -33.94
N PHE A 338 -8.20 -22.75 -33.70
CA PHE A 338 -9.49 -22.73 -34.36
C PHE A 338 -9.33 -22.56 -35.87
N ALA A 339 -8.42 -21.70 -36.34
CA ALA A 339 -8.18 -21.50 -37.75
C ALA A 339 -7.64 -22.78 -38.42
N VAL A 340 -6.56 -23.35 -37.91
CA VAL A 340 -5.93 -24.55 -38.46
C VAL A 340 -6.85 -25.78 -38.43
N ASN A 341 -7.77 -25.87 -37.45
CA ASN A 341 -8.77 -26.92 -37.38
C ASN A 341 -9.99 -26.67 -38.28
N GLY A 342 -10.08 -25.53 -38.98
CA GLY A 342 -11.18 -25.18 -39.86
C GLY A 342 -12.45 -24.74 -39.14
N ASN A 343 -12.35 -24.28 -37.90
CA ASN A 343 -13.50 -23.75 -37.14
C ASN A 343 -13.75 -22.28 -37.47
N ILE A 344 -12.70 -21.52 -37.80
CA ILE A 344 -12.76 -20.14 -38.25
C ILE A 344 -11.88 -19.92 -39.48
N GLN A 345 -12.16 -18.85 -40.22
CA GLN A 345 -11.32 -18.37 -41.30
C GLN A 345 -10.82 -16.95 -40.97
N ILE A 346 -9.54 -16.70 -41.19
CA ILE A 346 -8.89 -15.37 -40.99
C ILE A 346 -8.84 -14.68 -42.34
N ILE A 347 -9.50 -13.53 -42.46
CA ILE A 347 -9.59 -12.73 -43.69
C ILE A 347 -8.79 -11.46 -43.50
N GLU A 348 -7.76 -11.27 -44.35
CA GLU A 348 -6.99 -10.01 -44.39
C GLU A 348 -7.68 -9.04 -45.35
N ASP A 349 -8.04 -7.89 -44.83
CA ASP A 349 -8.56 -6.76 -45.60
C ASP A 349 -7.52 -5.63 -45.64
N SER A 350 -7.35 -4.98 -46.77
CA SER A 350 -6.39 -3.88 -46.93
C SER A 350 -7.12 -2.61 -47.32
N SER A 351 -6.98 -1.57 -46.51
CA SER A 351 -7.50 -0.22 -46.79
C SER A 351 -6.37 0.80 -46.94
N LYS A 352 -6.59 1.82 -47.76
CA LYS A 352 -5.65 2.94 -47.88
C LYS A 352 -5.84 3.88 -46.70
N GLY A 353 -4.82 4.04 -45.88
CA GLY A 353 -4.82 5.00 -44.77
C GLY A 353 -4.83 6.46 -45.25
N LEU A 354 -5.22 7.37 -44.40
CA LEU A 354 -5.33 8.82 -44.61
C LEU A 354 -4.05 9.50 -45.19
N PHE A 355 -2.89 8.87 -45.06
CA PHE A 355 -1.59 9.35 -45.55
C PHE A 355 -1.01 8.47 -46.67
N GLY A 356 -1.86 7.66 -47.33
CA GLY A 356 -1.47 6.89 -48.53
C GLY A 356 -0.73 5.57 -48.25
N GLY A 357 -0.53 5.17 -46.97
CA GLY A 357 0.01 3.88 -46.58
C GLY A 357 -1.09 2.81 -46.56
N GLU A 358 -0.76 1.55 -46.90
CA GLU A 358 -1.68 0.42 -46.70
C GLU A 358 -1.86 0.16 -45.21
N VAL A 359 -3.11 0.21 -44.72
CA VAL A 359 -3.50 -0.23 -43.39
C VAL A 359 -4.21 -1.57 -43.55
N LYS A 360 -3.64 -2.60 -42.96
CA LYS A 360 -4.22 -3.95 -42.97
C LYS A 360 -5.10 -4.12 -41.74
N SER A 361 -6.33 -4.57 -41.96
CA SER A 361 -7.27 -5.02 -40.95
C SER A 361 -7.55 -6.52 -41.09
N TYR A 362 -8.02 -7.13 -40.05
CA TYR A 362 -8.31 -8.56 -40.03
C TYR A 362 -9.73 -8.79 -39.54
N LYS A 363 -10.44 -9.63 -40.28
CA LYS A 363 -11.75 -10.17 -39.91
C LYS A 363 -11.62 -11.65 -39.63
N ILE A 364 -12.43 -12.15 -38.74
CA ILE A 364 -12.52 -13.56 -38.40
C ILE A 364 -13.94 -14.00 -38.74
N GLN A 365 -14.06 -15.01 -39.57
CA GLN A 365 -15.33 -15.60 -39.92
C GLN A 365 -15.51 -16.95 -39.19
N PHE A 366 -16.65 -17.15 -38.56
CA PHE A 366 -17.03 -18.42 -37.95
C PHE A 366 -17.45 -19.43 -39.03
N LEU A 367 -16.99 -20.69 -38.91
CA LEU A 367 -17.33 -21.75 -39.82
C LEU A 367 -18.12 -22.89 -39.15
N ASN A 368 -17.60 -23.48 -38.09
CA ASN A 368 -18.23 -24.60 -37.41
C ASN A 368 -17.55 -24.90 -36.03
N HIS A 369 -18.17 -25.83 -35.27
CA HIS A 369 -17.64 -26.30 -33.98
C HIS A 369 -16.99 -27.71 -34.03
N ASN A 370 -16.70 -28.22 -35.22
CA ASN A 370 -16.22 -29.59 -35.37
C ASN A 370 -14.91 -29.82 -34.63
N ASN A 371 -14.74 -30.98 -34.01
CA ASN A 371 -13.53 -31.41 -33.32
C ASN A 371 -13.07 -30.51 -32.17
N LEU A 372 -14.02 -29.81 -31.53
CA LEU A 372 -13.76 -29.00 -30.32
C LEU A 372 -14.37 -29.65 -29.08
N ASN A 373 -13.71 -29.46 -27.94
CA ASN A 373 -14.35 -29.80 -26.66
C ASN A 373 -15.24 -28.64 -26.17
N GLN A 374 -16.04 -28.88 -25.12
CA GLN A 374 -17.04 -27.93 -24.64
C GLN A 374 -16.41 -26.57 -24.17
N ASP A 375 -15.24 -26.62 -23.60
CA ASP A 375 -14.55 -25.40 -23.15
C ASP A 375 -14.10 -24.55 -24.35
N MET A 376 -13.58 -25.18 -25.39
CA MET A 376 -13.17 -24.53 -26.64
C MET A 376 -14.39 -24.00 -27.41
N ILE A 377 -15.51 -24.74 -27.46
CA ILE A 377 -16.79 -24.28 -28.05
C ILE A 377 -17.23 -23.00 -27.28
N SER A 378 -17.32 -23.09 -25.97
CA SER A 378 -17.75 -21.95 -25.15
C SER A 378 -16.84 -20.71 -25.32
N LEU A 379 -15.53 -20.91 -25.51
CA LEU A 379 -14.63 -19.80 -25.82
C LEU A 379 -14.90 -19.23 -27.20
N LEU A 380 -15.06 -20.10 -28.22
CA LEU A 380 -15.30 -19.68 -29.60
C LEU A 380 -16.60 -18.86 -29.69
N ASP A 381 -17.70 -19.34 -29.08
CA ASP A 381 -18.99 -18.64 -29.06
C ASP A 381 -18.90 -17.25 -28.41
N SER A 382 -18.04 -17.08 -27.39
CA SER A 382 -17.87 -15.75 -26.75
C SER A 382 -17.21 -14.70 -27.63
N PHE A 383 -16.61 -15.05 -28.75
CA PHE A 383 -16.11 -14.09 -29.72
C PHE A 383 -17.18 -13.57 -30.67
N PHE A 384 -18.12 -14.44 -31.04
CA PHE A 384 -19.08 -14.14 -32.10
C PHE A 384 -20.44 -13.70 -31.56
N GLU A 385 -20.81 -14.08 -30.29
CA GLU A 385 -22.15 -13.86 -29.74
C GLU A 385 -23.22 -14.32 -30.72
N ASP A 386 -23.93 -13.42 -31.40
CA ASP A 386 -24.96 -13.73 -32.45
C ASP A 386 -24.46 -13.38 -33.86
N GLU A 387 -23.18 -13.01 -34.03
CA GLU A 387 -22.59 -12.64 -35.31
C GLU A 387 -21.80 -13.80 -35.94
N THR A 388 -21.64 -13.81 -37.25
CA THR A 388 -20.83 -14.79 -37.98
C THR A 388 -19.44 -14.25 -38.37
N GLU A 389 -19.24 -12.95 -38.25
CA GLU A 389 -17.98 -12.27 -38.52
C GLU A 389 -17.60 -11.35 -37.36
N LEU A 390 -16.32 -11.28 -37.06
CA LEU A 390 -15.73 -10.38 -36.06
C LEU A 390 -14.64 -9.54 -36.71
N ASP A 391 -14.80 -8.22 -36.72
CA ASP A 391 -13.74 -7.30 -37.15
C ASP A 391 -12.80 -6.99 -35.99
N LEU A 392 -11.52 -7.36 -36.15
CA LEU A 392 -10.50 -7.14 -35.11
C LEU A 392 -10.05 -5.68 -34.97
N SER A 393 -10.47 -4.80 -35.87
CA SER A 393 -10.24 -3.35 -35.77
C SER A 393 -11.29 -2.66 -34.89
N GLU A 394 -12.45 -3.27 -34.67
CA GLU A 394 -13.51 -2.77 -33.81
C GLU A 394 -13.22 -3.10 -32.34
N ARG A 395 -13.62 -2.19 -31.45
CA ARG A 395 -13.42 -2.39 -30.00
C ARG A 395 -14.51 -3.31 -29.44
N MET A 396 -14.09 -4.43 -28.89
CA MET A 396 -14.98 -5.28 -28.08
C MET A 396 -15.55 -4.53 -26.86
N SER A 397 -16.74 -4.90 -26.44
CA SER A 397 -17.30 -4.41 -25.19
C SER A 397 -16.46 -4.88 -23.98
N GLY A 398 -16.40 -4.08 -22.93
CA GLY A 398 -15.68 -4.48 -21.70
C GLY A 398 -16.24 -5.74 -21.05
N ALA A 399 -17.55 -6.03 -21.24
CA ALA A 399 -18.19 -7.25 -20.74
C ALA A 399 -17.69 -8.47 -21.51
N GLN A 400 -17.69 -8.43 -22.85
CA GLN A 400 -17.22 -9.49 -23.73
C GLN A 400 -15.72 -9.78 -23.51
N ALA A 401 -14.87 -8.75 -23.42
CA ALA A 401 -13.45 -8.92 -23.11
C ALA A 401 -13.21 -9.59 -21.76
N SER A 402 -14.01 -9.24 -20.73
CA SER A 402 -13.96 -9.86 -19.41
C SER A 402 -14.40 -11.32 -19.45
N GLU A 403 -15.43 -11.65 -20.23
CA GLU A 403 -15.93 -13.01 -20.42
C GLU A 403 -14.88 -13.90 -21.10
N ILE A 404 -14.33 -13.47 -22.23
CA ILE A 404 -13.25 -14.17 -22.94
C ILE A 404 -12.06 -14.39 -22.02
N SER A 405 -11.62 -13.35 -21.30
CA SER A 405 -10.51 -13.46 -20.35
C SER A 405 -10.81 -14.49 -19.26
N SER A 406 -12.03 -14.50 -18.72
CA SER A 406 -12.44 -15.47 -17.69
C SER A 406 -12.46 -16.90 -18.23
N LYS A 407 -12.94 -17.12 -19.46
CA LYS A 407 -12.96 -18.44 -20.11
C LYS A 407 -11.56 -18.96 -20.38
N VAL A 408 -10.67 -18.12 -20.89
CA VAL A 408 -9.25 -18.47 -21.10
C VAL A 408 -8.51 -18.79 -19.79
N LEU A 409 -8.87 -18.11 -18.69
CA LEU A 409 -8.28 -18.37 -17.38
C LEU A 409 -8.89 -19.60 -16.69
N ASN A 410 -10.20 -19.85 -16.89
CA ASN A 410 -10.96 -20.85 -16.15
C ASN A 410 -11.05 -22.21 -16.85
N SER A 411 -10.70 -22.33 -18.13
CA SER A 411 -10.73 -23.61 -18.85
C SER A 411 -9.98 -24.71 -18.11
N ALA A 412 -8.84 -24.39 -17.50
CA ALA A 412 -8.03 -25.32 -16.71
C ALA A 412 -8.57 -25.61 -15.30
N PHE A 413 -9.59 -24.87 -14.81
CA PHE A 413 -10.17 -25.12 -13.49
C PHE A 413 -11.10 -26.32 -13.46
N ASN A 414 -11.67 -26.70 -14.58
CA ASN A 414 -12.65 -27.76 -14.67
C ASN A 414 -11.99 -29.14 -14.91
N LYS A 415 -10.81 -29.22 -15.55
CA LYS A 415 -10.03 -30.46 -15.68
C LYS A 415 -9.18 -30.72 -14.44
N THR A 416 -9.81 -31.27 -13.42
CA THR A 416 -9.26 -31.56 -12.09
C THR A 416 -8.01 -32.46 -12.08
N SER A 417 -7.69 -33.09 -13.21
CA SER A 417 -6.62 -34.10 -13.29
C SER A 417 -5.19 -33.51 -13.33
N TYR A 418 -5.02 -32.27 -13.85
CA TYR A 418 -3.69 -31.67 -14.02
C TYR A 418 -3.17 -30.91 -12.80
N TYR A 419 -4.02 -30.65 -11.80
CA TYR A 419 -3.65 -29.94 -10.59
C TYR A 419 -4.06 -30.71 -9.34
N VAL A 420 -3.30 -30.54 -8.26
CA VAL A 420 -3.61 -31.14 -6.96
C VAL A 420 -4.88 -30.51 -6.40
N GLN A 421 -5.94 -31.32 -6.25
CA GLN A 421 -7.26 -30.88 -5.79
C GLN A 421 -7.37 -30.84 -4.26
N LYS A 422 -6.81 -31.84 -3.57
CA LYS A 422 -6.84 -31.93 -2.12
C LYS A 422 -5.59 -31.31 -1.52
N LYS A 423 -5.74 -30.11 -0.98
CA LYS A 423 -4.70 -29.48 -0.16
C LYS A 423 -4.91 -29.85 1.31
N PRO A 424 -3.85 -29.98 2.13
CA PRO A 424 -3.96 -30.23 3.56
C PRO A 424 -4.84 -29.19 4.28
N ALA A 425 -5.52 -29.59 5.36
CA ALA A 425 -6.41 -28.72 6.12
C ALA A 425 -5.72 -27.44 6.62
N ILE A 426 -4.41 -27.50 6.83
CA ILE A 426 -3.60 -26.33 7.24
C ILE A 426 -3.69 -25.17 6.25
N PHE A 427 -3.89 -25.43 4.94
CA PHE A 427 -4.05 -24.38 3.94
C PHE A 427 -5.34 -23.58 4.18
N ASN A 428 -6.46 -24.26 4.42
CA ASN A 428 -7.73 -23.59 4.69
C ASN A 428 -7.71 -22.84 6.03
N ILE A 429 -7.11 -23.45 7.05
CA ILE A 429 -6.94 -22.82 8.39
C ILE A 429 -6.08 -21.57 8.25
N SER A 430 -4.93 -21.65 7.58
CA SER A 430 -4.02 -20.52 7.40
C SER A 430 -4.65 -19.40 6.58
N GLN A 431 -5.43 -19.72 5.57
CA GLN A 431 -6.16 -18.72 4.77
C GLN A 431 -7.22 -17.99 5.61
N PHE A 432 -7.93 -18.71 6.48
CA PHE A 432 -8.89 -18.12 7.40
C PHE A 432 -8.22 -17.12 8.36
N PHE A 433 -7.10 -17.52 8.99
CA PHE A 433 -6.33 -16.65 9.87
C PHE A 433 -5.76 -15.44 9.12
N ALA A 434 -5.20 -15.63 7.91
CA ALA A 434 -4.68 -14.56 7.09
C ALA A 434 -5.78 -13.54 6.72
N GLY A 435 -6.97 -14.01 6.34
CA GLY A 435 -8.13 -13.15 6.10
C GLY A 435 -8.55 -12.38 7.34
N GLY A 436 -8.60 -13.03 8.51
CA GLY A 436 -8.91 -12.41 9.79
C GLY A 436 -7.93 -11.29 10.16
N VAL A 437 -6.63 -11.51 9.96
CA VAL A 437 -5.59 -10.49 10.20
C VAL A 437 -5.76 -9.28 9.29
N VAL A 438 -6.03 -9.48 8.00
CA VAL A 438 -6.26 -8.36 7.07
C VAL A 438 -7.48 -7.54 7.49
N VAL A 439 -8.58 -8.17 7.87
CA VAL A 439 -9.79 -7.49 8.36
C VAL A 439 -9.51 -6.72 9.65
N LEU A 440 -8.80 -7.32 10.61
CA LEU A 440 -8.45 -6.70 11.88
C LEU A 440 -7.55 -5.46 11.65
N VAL A 441 -6.51 -5.59 10.82
CA VAL A 441 -5.61 -4.47 10.52
C VAL A 441 -6.33 -3.36 9.76
N SER A 442 -7.21 -3.70 8.80
CA SER A 442 -8.03 -2.72 8.09
C SER A 442 -8.96 -1.96 9.04
N GLY A 443 -9.56 -2.66 10.02
CA GLY A 443 -10.36 -2.05 11.09
C GLY A 443 -9.56 -1.11 11.98
N VAL A 444 -8.35 -1.52 12.37
CA VAL A 444 -7.42 -0.67 13.15
C VAL A 444 -6.98 0.55 12.35
N LEU A 445 -6.69 0.41 11.06
CA LEU A 445 -6.33 1.53 10.18
C LEU A 445 -7.51 2.49 9.97
N PHE A 446 -8.72 1.98 9.82
CA PHE A 446 -9.93 2.81 9.73
C PHE A 446 -10.20 3.61 11.02
N LEU A 447 -9.94 3.00 12.17
CA LEU A 447 -10.01 3.65 13.47
C LEU A 447 -8.76 4.52 13.75
N SER A 448 -7.69 4.39 12.98
CA SER A 448 -6.41 5.05 13.23
C SER A 448 -6.44 6.57 13.02
N GLU A 449 -7.32 7.12 12.19
CA GLU A 449 -7.54 8.58 12.19
C GLU A 449 -8.05 9.08 13.55
N VAL A 450 -8.82 8.26 14.26
CA VAL A 450 -9.28 8.54 15.63
C VAL A 450 -8.15 8.25 16.63
N ILE A 451 -7.37 7.18 16.44
CA ILE A 451 -6.29 6.76 17.33
C ILE A 451 -5.03 7.62 17.15
N VAL A 452 -4.66 8.00 15.92
CA VAL A 452 -3.52 8.90 15.65
C VAL A 452 -3.76 10.30 16.19
N SER A 453 -4.99 10.79 16.21
CA SER A 453 -5.32 12.04 16.89
C SER A 453 -5.16 11.93 18.42
N LEU A 454 -5.25 10.72 18.98
CA LEU A 454 -5.11 10.43 20.42
C LEU A 454 -3.68 10.04 20.83
N VAL A 455 -2.85 9.52 19.92
CA VAL A 455 -1.55 8.88 20.22
C VAL A 455 -0.42 9.52 19.40
N SER A 456 -0.43 10.80 19.19
CA SER A 456 0.59 11.50 18.41
C SER A 456 1.91 11.73 19.16
N THR A 457 2.51 10.66 19.71
CA THR A 457 3.89 10.70 20.15
C THR A 457 4.58 9.38 19.94
N VAL A 458 5.86 9.48 19.63
CA VAL A 458 6.77 8.40 19.30
C VAL A 458 7.10 7.60 20.58
N SER A 459 6.10 6.92 21.15
CA SER A 459 6.40 5.86 22.10
C SER A 459 7.11 4.72 21.36
N PRO A 460 8.22 4.15 21.87
CA PRO A 460 8.86 2.96 21.30
C PRO A 460 7.87 1.82 21.02
N TRP A 461 6.83 1.69 21.83
CA TRP A 461 5.77 0.72 21.67
C TRP A 461 4.92 0.94 20.43
N PHE A 462 4.71 2.20 20.01
CA PHE A 462 3.99 2.49 18.77
C PHE A 462 4.75 1.98 17.55
N THR A 463 6.08 2.14 17.51
CA THR A 463 6.90 1.59 16.42
C THR A 463 6.84 0.07 16.39
N ILE A 464 6.90 -0.60 17.55
CA ILE A 464 6.77 -2.06 17.67
C ILE A 464 5.41 -2.53 17.16
N ILE A 465 4.32 -1.86 17.54
CA ILE A 465 2.96 -2.14 17.07
C ILE A 465 2.89 -2.00 15.54
N ALA A 466 3.37 -0.89 14.99
CA ALA A 466 3.34 -0.65 13.55
C ALA A 466 4.13 -1.72 12.77
N PHE A 467 5.35 -2.05 13.20
CA PHE A 467 6.16 -3.09 12.58
C PHE A 467 5.52 -4.48 12.67
N SER A 468 4.95 -4.85 13.83
CA SER A 468 4.29 -6.14 13.99
C SER A 468 3.05 -6.29 13.10
N LEU A 469 2.27 -5.24 12.94
CA LEU A 469 1.12 -5.21 12.03
C LEU A 469 1.54 -5.31 10.56
N ILE A 470 2.56 -4.57 10.14
CA ILE A 470 3.09 -4.65 8.77
C ILE A 470 3.60 -6.05 8.47
N ILE A 471 4.39 -6.66 9.37
CA ILE A 471 4.89 -8.03 9.22
C ILE A 471 3.72 -9.01 9.11
N SER A 472 2.69 -8.88 9.94
CA SER A 472 1.52 -9.76 9.91
C SER A 472 0.75 -9.67 8.59
N VAL A 473 0.61 -8.47 8.00
CA VAL A 473 0.00 -8.28 6.68
C VAL A 473 0.85 -8.90 5.58
N VAL A 474 2.16 -8.68 5.58
CA VAL A 474 3.07 -9.27 4.58
C VAL A 474 3.00 -10.81 4.63
N LEU A 475 3.02 -11.40 5.82
CA LEU A 475 2.89 -12.84 6.00
C LEU A 475 1.52 -13.35 5.56
N SER A 476 0.43 -12.60 5.79
CA SER A 476 -0.91 -12.92 5.32
C SER A 476 -0.98 -12.96 3.80
N VAL A 477 -0.38 -11.98 3.12
CA VAL A 477 -0.29 -11.95 1.64
C VAL A 477 0.51 -13.14 1.12
N LEU A 478 1.63 -13.48 1.75
CA LEU A 478 2.44 -14.65 1.38
C LEU A 478 1.64 -15.96 1.54
N ILE A 479 0.94 -16.14 2.66
CA ILE A 479 0.05 -17.29 2.86
C ILE A 479 -1.00 -17.34 1.74
N PHE A 480 -1.65 -16.23 1.44
CA PHE A 480 -2.67 -16.16 0.40
C PHE A 480 -2.12 -16.56 -0.97
N ILE A 481 -0.94 -16.07 -1.34
CA ILE A 481 -0.27 -16.43 -2.60
C ILE A 481 0.03 -17.94 -2.66
N ILE A 482 0.62 -18.50 -1.59
CA ILE A 482 1.00 -19.92 -1.57
C ILE A 482 -0.24 -20.83 -1.54
N VAL A 483 -1.27 -20.47 -0.75
CA VAL A 483 -2.51 -21.27 -0.65
C VAL A 483 -3.24 -21.32 -1.98
N ASN A 484 -3.29 -20.21 -2.72
CA ASN A 484 -3.94 -20.14 -4.01
C ASN A 484 -3.05 -20.60 -5.18
N ALA A 485 -1.76 -20.87 -4.93
CA ALA A 485 -0.88 -21.39 -5.96
C ALA A 485 -1.36 -22.75 -6.46
N LYS A 486 -1.49 -22.88 -7.78
CA LYS A 486 -1.83 -24.15 -8.44
C LYS A 486 -0.57 -25.02 -8.46
N ILE A 487 -0.66 -26.19 -7.84
CA ILE A 487 0.40 -27.18 -7.84
C ILE A 487 0.05 -28.24 -8.91
N PRO A 488 0.88 -28.46 -9.94
CA PRO A 488 0.64 -29.52 -10.90
C PRO A 488 0.57 -30.88 -10.19
N SER A 489 -0.39 -31.70 -10.57
CA SER A 489 -0.42 -33.13 -10.21
C SER A 489 0.68 -33.87 -10.97
N ARG A 490 0.91 -35.15 -10.67
CA ARG A 490 1.86 -35.96 -11.43
C ARG A 490 1.51 -35.99 -12.92
N LYS A 491 0.23 -36.13 -13.27
CA LYS A 491 -0.24 -36.04 -14.66
C LYS A 491 0.04 -34.67 -15.28
N GLY A 492 -0.13 -33.59 -14.52
CA GLY A 492 0.18 -32.23 -14.96
C GLY A 492 1.69 -32.01 -15.17
N ALA A 493 2.53 -32.61 -14.31
CA ALA A 493 3.98 -32.56 -14.46
C ALA A 493 4.45 -33.38 -15.69
N GLU A 494 3.85 -34.54 -15.95
CA GLU A 494 4.10 -35.33 -17.16
C GLU A 494 3.69 -34.58 -18.43
N ALA A 495 2.48 -33.99 -18.44
CA ALA A 495 2.01 -33.17 -19.55
C ALA A 495 2.93 -31.94 -19.79
N LYS A 496 3.40 -31.30 -18.73
CA LYS A 496 4.36 -30.21 -18.86
C LYS A 496 5.69 -30.67 -19.45
N ASN A 497 6.21 -31.82 -19.04
CA ASN A 497 7.43 -32.40 -19.61
C ASN A 497 7.26 -32.72 -21.11
N TYR A 498 6.09 -33.24 -21.51
CA TYR A 498 5.75 -33.44 -22.92
C TYR A 498 5.76 -32.13 -23.71
N LEU A 499 5.14 -31.07 -23.18
CA LEU A 499 5.10 -29.75 -23.81
C LEU A 499 6.50 -29.13 -23.94
N GLU A 500 7.38 -29.32 -22.95
CA GLU A 500 8.79 -28.88 -23.04
C GLU A 500 9.53 -29.66 -24.14
N GLY A 501 9.24 -30.95 -24.31
CA GLY A 501 9.76 -31.76 -25.43
C GLY A 501 9.26 -31.28 -26.79
N LEU A 502 7.98 -30.90 -26.90
CA LEU A 502 7.41 -30.32 -28.11
C LEU A 502 8.02 -28.95 -28.43
N LYS A 503 8.19 -28.11 -27.39
CA LYS A 503 8.88 -26.83 -27.53
C LYS A 503 10.32 -27.00 -28.02
N LEU A 504 11.04 -27.98 -27.46
CA LEU A 504 12.41 -28.30 -27.88
C LEU A 504 12.44 -28.68 -29.37
N TYR A 505 11.54 -29.54 -29.82
CA TYR A 505 11.44 -29.91 -31.23
C TYR A 505 11.19 -28.70 -32.14
N ILE A 506 10.20 -27.86 -31.78
CA ILE A 506 9.86 -26.66 -32.54
C ILE A 506 11.05 -25.67 -32.60
N SER A 507 11.81 -25.53 -31.52
CA SER A 507 12.97 -24.64 -31.44
C SER A 507 14.19 -25.14 -32.21
N VAL A 508 14.47 -26.45 -32.16
CA VAL A 508 15.62 -27.06 -32.83
C VAL A 508 15.39 -27.25 -34.33
N ALA A 509 14.15 -27.54 -34.72
CA ALA A 509 13.74 -27.63 -36.13
C ALA A 509 14.05 -26.35 -36.93
N GLU A 510 14.24 -25.22 -36.28
CA GLU A 510 14.67 -23.96 -36.90
C GLU A 510 16.15 -23.93 -37.25
N SER A 511 17.05 -24.38 -36.33
CA SER A 511 18.48 -24.28 -36.52
C SER A 511 19.03 -25.35 -37.47
N GLU A 512 18.59 -26.58 -37.37
CA GLU A 512 19.09 -27.68 -38.22
C GLU A 512 18.53 -27.66 -39.64
N ARG A 513 17.37 -27.01 -39.87
CA ARG A 513 16.74 -26.94 -41.18
C ARG A 513 17.32 -25.87 -42.09
N LEU A 514 17.87 -24.79 -41.55
CA LEU A 514 18.65 -23.86 -42.35
C LEU A 514 19.90 -24.56 -42.93
N GLU A 515 20.48 -25.54 -42.23
CA GLU A 515 21.55 -26.38 -42.75
C GLU A 515 21.04 -27.52 -43.64
N PHE A 516 19.89 -28.12 -43.31
CA PHE A 516 19.33 -29.26 -44.05
C PHE A 516 18.58 -28.87 -45.33
N SER A 517 17.97 -27.66 -45.39
CA SER A 517 17.35 -27.16 -46.64
C SER A 517 18.38 -26.88 -47.73
N GLN A 518 19.65 -26.68 -47.38
CA GLN A 518 20.74 -26.57 -48.33
C GLN A 518 21.21 -27.97 -48.89
N SER A 519 20.78 -29.06 -48.30
CA SER A 519 21.19 -30.43 -48.67
C SER A 519 20.08 -31.29 -49.29
N LEU A 520 18.83 -30.80 -49.43
CA LEU A 520 17.66 -31.60 -49.78
C LEU A 520 17.32 -31.61 -51.27
N GLN A 521 18.32 -31.76 -52.15
CA GLN A 521 17.98 -32.13 -53.51
C GLN A 521 17.66 -33.63 -53.73
N ASN A 522 17.77 -34.50 -52.68
CA ASN A 522 17.68 -35.97 -52.85
C ASN A 522 16.98 -36.74 -51.71
N SER A 523 15.94 -36.27 -51.03
CA SER A 523 15.27 -37.11 -50.05
C SER A 523 13.90 -37.55 -50.51
N GLU A 524 13.72 -38.88 -50.54
CA GLU A 524 12.44 -39.58 -50.81
C GLU A 524 11.32 -39.07 -49.90
N ARG A 525 10.10 -38.89 -50.49
CA ARG A 525 8.89 -38.45 -49.79
C ARG A 525 8.40 -39.56 -48.87
N PHE A 526 8.66 -39.43 -47.58
CA PHE A 526 8.02 -40.24 -46.56
C PHE A 526 6.51 -39.90 -46.46
N GLN A 527 5.66 -40.84 -46.87
CA GLN A 527 4.24 -40.80 -46.49
C GLN A 527 4.16 -41.11 -45.00
N THR A 528 3.59 -40.18 -44.21
CA THR A 528 3.33 -40.42 -42.80
C THR A 528 2.14 -41.35 -42.64
N GLU A 529 2.13 -42.21 -41.61
CA GLU A 529 1.01 -43.15 -41.27
C GLU A 529 -0.36 -42.49 -41.13
N PHE A 530 -0.44 -41.16 -41.17
CA PHE A 530 -1.68 -40.39 -41.08
C PHE A 530 -2.21 -39.80 -42.39
N GLY A 531 -1.71 -40.22 -43.54
CA GLY A 531 -2.29 -39.89 -44.86
C GLY A 531 -2.37 -38.41 -45.23
N GLY A 532 -1.61 -37.55 -44.60
CA GLY A 532 -1.58 -36.09 -44.84
C GLY A 532 -0.23 -35.59 -45.35
N SER A 533 -0.24 -34.50 -46.14
CA SER A 533 0.98 -33.85 -46.60
C SER A 533 1.80 -33.31 -45.40
N ARG A 534 3.14 -33.18 -45.55
CA ARG A 534 4.01 -32.60 -44.52
C ARG A 534 3.56 -31.20 -44.11
N VAL A 535 3.02 -30.42 -45.04
CA VAL A 535 2.49 -29.09 -44.84
C VAL A 535 1.40 -29.08 -43.76
N LYS A 536 0.44 -30.00 -43.80
CA LYS A 536 -0.63 -30.11 -42.79
C LYS A 536 -0.11 -30.38 -41.38
N LEU A 537 1.00 -31.11 -41.24
CA LEU A 537 1.63 -31.32 -39.93
C LEU A 537 2.24 -30.05 -39.39
N TYR A 538 2.89 -29.26 -40.24
CA TYR A 538 3.49 -27.98 -39.84
C TYR A 538 2.44 -26.94 -39.47
N GLU A 539 1.32 -26.90 -40.16
CA GLU A 539 0.18 -26.07 -39.77
C GLU A 539 -0.37 -26.44 -38.40
N LYS A 540 -0.54 -27.72 -38.09
CA LYS A 540 -0.97 -28.21 -36.77
C LYS A 540 -0.03 -27.84 -35.63
N LEU A 541 1.23 -27.57 -35.92
CA LEU A 541 2.23 -27.13 -34.93
C LEU A 541 2.25 -25.60 -34.75
N LEU A 542 1.67 -24.81 -35.65
CA LEU A 542 1.64 -23.34 -35.58
C LEU A 542 0.97 -22.82 -34.30
N PRO A 543 -0.19 -23.31 -33.85
CA PRO A 543 -0.80 -22.88 -32.58
C PRO A 543 0.11 -23.14 -31.39
N TRP A 544 0.83 -24.26 -31.38
CA TRP A 544 1.77 -24.63 -30.33
C TRP A 544 3.02 -23.78 -30.36
N ALA A 545 3.55 -23.48 -31.54
CA ALA A 545 4.64 -22.53 -31.71
C ALA A 545 4.27 -21.14 -31.15
N ALA A 546 3.05 -20.67 -31.44
CA ALA A 546 2.52 -19.43 -30.88
C ALA A 546 2.41 -19.51 -29.36
N LEU A 547 1.93 -20.62 -28.80
CA LEU A 547 1.83 -20.85 -27.36
C LEU A 547 3.18 -20.75 -26.66
N PHE A 548 4.25 -21.19 -27.29
CA PHE A 548 5.63 -21.14 -26.79
C PHE A 548 6.35 -19.81 -27.11
N GLY A 549 5.74 -18.89 -27.84
CA GLY A 549 6.35 -17.63 -28.29
C GLY A 549 7.37 -17.80 -29.43
N LEU A 550 7.24 -18.88 -30.21
CA LEU A 550 8.09 -19.25 -31.36
C LEU A 550 7.38 -19.04 -32.69
N GLU A 551 6.26 -18.30 -32.69
CA GLU A 551 5.40 -18.09 -33.87
C GLU A 551 6.14 -17.46 -35.06
N LYS A 552 7.04 -16.53 -34.82
CA LYS A 552 7.81 -15.83 -35.87
C LYS A 552 8.74 -16.77 -36.61
N SER A 553 9.43 -17.59 -35.86
CA SER A 553 10.38 -18.56 -36.39
C SER A 553 9.68 -19.67 -37.16
N TRP A 554 8.59 -20.15 -36.57
CA TRP A 554 7.81 -21.22 -37.19
C TRP A 554 7.04 -20.76 -38.45
N ALA A 555 6.57 -19.52 -38.47
CA ALA A 555 5.94 -18.93 -39.64
C ALA A 555 6.88 -18.86 -40.87
N LYS A 556 8.19 -18.60 -40.64
CA LYS A 556 9.19 -18.68 -41.73
C LYS A 556 9.36 -20.10 -42.29
N VAL A 557 9.30 -21.11 -41.41
CA VAL A 557 9.33 -22.52 -41.84
C VAL A 557 8.13 -22.86 -42.71
N LEU A 558 6.93 -22.38 -42.33
CA LEU A 558 5.70 -22.53 -43.13
C LEU A 558 5.79 -21.81 -44.46
N GLU A 559 6.30 -20.57 -44.48
CA GLU A 559 6.45 -19.78 -45.72
C GLU A 559 7.32 -20.51 -46.76
N LEU A 560 8.44 -21.10 -46.33
CA LEU A 560 9.31 -21.88 -47.20
C LEU A 560 8.59 -23.14 -47.75
N GLN A 561 7.82 -23.83 -46.90
CA GLN A 561 7.06 -25.04 -47.32
C GLN A 561 5.91 -24.67 -48.29
N PHE A 562 5.23 -23.54 -48.07
CA PHE A 562 4.18 -23.05 -48.95
C PHE A 562 4.70 -22.64 -50.33
N GLN A 563 5.89 -22.07 -50.41
CA GLN A 563 6.54 -21.71 -51.68
C GLN A 563 6.92 -22.97 -52.47
N ASP A 564 7.43 -24.00 -51.82
CA ASP A 564 7.85 -25.25 -52.44
C ASP A 564 6.69 -26.08 -53.02
N GLU A 565 5.51 -26.06 -52.37
CA GLU A 565 4.35 -26.88 -52.73
C GLU A 565 3.24 -26.08 -53.43
N ASN A 566 3.40 -24.77 -53.64
CA ASN A 566 2.38 -23.85 -54.21
C ASN A 566 1.05 -23.92 -53.41
N TYR A 567 1.17 -24.11 -52.09
CA TYR A 567 0.09 -24.39 -51.15
C TYR A 567 -0.44 -23.09 -50.54
N LEU A 568 -1.76 -22.90 -50.53
CA LEU A 568 -2.44 -21.83 -49.78
C LEU A 568 -3.23 -22.44 -48.64
N PRO A 569 -3.08 -21.97 -47.41
CA PRO A 569 -3.82 -22.51 -46.29
C PRO A 569 -5.32 -22.16 -46.39
N ASP A 570 -6.19 -23.14 -46.23
CA ASP A 570 -7.64 -22.96 -46.33
C ASP A 570 -8.23 -22.02 -45.26
N TRP A 571 -7.51 -21.85 -44.16
CA TRP A 571 -7.91 -21.04 -43.01
C TRP A 571 -7.53 -19.56 -43.12
N TYR A 572 -6.78 -19.16 -44.17
CA TYR A 572 -6.33 -17.78 -44.39
C TYR A 572 -6.72 -17.30 -45.79
N VAL A 573 -7.41 -16.16 -45.84
CA VAL A 573 -7.76 -15.45 -47.09
C VAL A 573 -7.12 -14.09 -47.10
N GLY A 574 -6.20 -13.85 -47.98
CA GLY A 574 -5.49 -12.59 -48.13
C GLY A 574 -5.29 -12.19 -49.59
N SER A 575 -5.09 -10.91 -49.84
CA SER A 575 -4.87 -10.32 -51.17
C SER A 575 -3.50 -10.63 -51.76
N THR A 576 -2.57 -11.14 -50.97
CA THR A 576 -1.18 -11.46 -51.35
C THR A 576 -0.81 -12.86 -50.90
N ALA A 577 0.23 -13.45 -51.51
CA ALA A 577 0.78 -14.72 -51.04
C ALA A 577 1.11 -14.64 -49.51
N PHE A 578 0.89 -15.73 -48.79
CA PHE A 578 1.17 -15.81 -47.35
C PHE A 578 2.60 -15.37 -47.06
N SER A 579 2.74 -14.35 -46.19
CA SER A 579 4.03 -13.89 -45.71
C SER A 579 4.12 -14.08 -44.21
N ALA A 580 5.09 -14.86 -43.75
CA ALA A 580 5.38 -15.11 -42.36
C ALA A 580 5.61 -13.84 -41.56
N THR A 581 6.27 -12.84 -42.14
CA THR A 581 6.55 -11.57 -41.50
C THR A 581 5.29 -10.74 -41.30
N MET A 582 4.44 -10.66 -42.32
CA MET A 582 3.17 -9.93 -42.26
C MET A 582 2.21 -10.60 -41.28
N PHE A 583 2.05 -11.91 -41.36
CA PHE A 583 1.23 -12.69 -40.43
C PHE A 583 1.68 -12.54 -38.98
N SER A 584 2.99 -12.60 -38.72
CA SER A 584 3.55 -12.37 -37.39
C SER A 584 3.30 -10.96 -36.84
N ASN A 585 3.36 -9.94 -37.70
CA ASN A 585 3.04 -8.57 -37.32
C ASN A 585 1.55 -8.40 -37.01
N SER A 586 0.69 -9.03 -37.76
CA SER A 586 -0.76 -9.06 -37.57
C SER A 586 -1.13 -9.74 -36.27
N LEU A 587 -0.51 -10.89 -35.95
CA LEU A 587 -0.66 -11.55 -34.66
C LEU A 587 -0.19 -10.69 -33.49
N ASN A 588 0.87 -9.89 -33.66
CA ASN A 588 1.31 -8.97 -32.62
C ASN A 588 0.32 -7.81 -32.43
N SER A 589 -0.24 -7.29 -33.52
CA SER A 589 -1.28 -6.24 -33.47
C SER A 589 -2.54 -6.77 -32.82
N PHE A 590 -2.97 -8.00 -33.17
CA PHE A 590 -4.06 -8.71 -32.52
C PHE A 590 -3.81 -8.95 -31.04
N ASN A 591 -2.63 -9.47 -30.66
CA ASN A 591 -2.23 -9.63 -29.25
C ASN A 591 -2.23 -8.31 -28.49
N SER A 592 -1.77 -7.23 -29.12
CA SER A 592 -1.72 -5.89 -28.49
C SER A 592 -3.14 -5.35 -28.28
N ALA A 593 -4.02 -5.51 -29.24
CA ALA A 593 -5.43 -5.17 -29.11
C ALA A 593 -6.10 -5.96 -27.98
N MET A 594 -5.89 -7.27 -27.91
CA MET A 594 -6.43 -8.14 -26.86
C MET A 594 -5.80 -7.90 -25.49
N SER A 595 -4.52 -7.55 -25.40
CA SER A 595 -3.84 -7.28 -24.12
C SER A 595 -4.18 -5.91 -23.54
N SER A 596 -4.53 -4.92 -24.34
CA SER A 596 -4.98 -3.61 -23.88
C SER A 596 -6.31 -3.66 -23.12
N TYR A 597 -7.10 -4.71 -23.31
CA TYR A 597 -8.35 -4.95 -22.58
C TYR A 597 -8.16 -5.71 -21.25
N SER A 598 -6.96 -6.29 -20.99
CA SER A 598 -6.72 -7.13 -19.81
C SER A 598 -5.86 -6.51 -18.71
N SER A 599 -5.40 -5.23 -18.85
CA SER A 599 -4.48 -4.59 -17.90
C SER A 599 -5.08 -3.38 -17.19
N PRO A 600 -5.25 -3.38 -15.85
CA PRO A 600 -5.54 -2.16 -15.10
C PRO A 600 -4.26 -1.36 -14.87
N SER A 601 -4.33 -0.04 -15.09
CA SER A 601 -3.22 0.90 -14.88
C SER A 601 -3.08 1.27 -13.41
N SER A 602 -1.85 1.21 -12.88
CA SER A 602 -1.49 1.64 -11.53
C SER A 602 -0.71 2.96 -11.56
N GLY A 603 -1.13 3.94 -10.74
CA GLY A 603 -0.42 5.18 -10.48
C GLY A 603 -0.06 5.28 -9.00
N GLY A 604 1.16 5.67 -8.68
CA GLY A 604 1.67 5.83 -7.33
C GLY A 604 1.96 7.28 -6.96
N SER A 605 1.99 7.59 -5.65
CA SER A 605 2.50 8.86 -5.13
C SER A 605 3.07 8.71 -3.73
N GLY A 606 4.13 9.44 -3.43
CA GLY A 606 4.86 9.45 -2.18
C GLY A 606 4.55 10.66 -1.31
N GLY A 607 4.96 10.61 -0.06
CA GLY A 607 4.81 11.61 0.97
C GLY A 607 6.08 11.90 1.75
N GLY A 608 6.10 12.76 2.69
CA GLY A 608 7.20 13.15 3.54
C GLY A 608 6.75 13.90 4.77
N GLY A 609 7.51 13.92 5.75
CA GLY A 609 7.52 14.04 7.13
C GLY A 609 8.33 15.19 7.73
N GLY A 610 8.51 15.23 9.03
CA GLY A 610 9.51 15.95 9.78
C GLY A 610 9.11 16.63 11.08
N PHE A 611 9.90 17.08 11.92
CA PHE A 611 10.26 16.87 13.30
C PHE A 611 10.35 18.14 14.15
N SER A 612 10.17 18.14 15.55
CA SER A 612 11.23 18.13 16.54
C SER A 612 10.94 18.83 17.85
N GLY A 613 11.74 18.60 18.92
CA GLY A 613 12.05 19.47 20.04
C GLY A 613 12.01 18.81 21.42
N GLY A 614 13.01 19.00 22.26
CA GLY A 614 13.31 18.16 23.39
C GLY A 614 13.24 18.80 24.77
N GLY A 615 12.06 18.98 25.36
CA GLY A 615 11.86 19.30 26.78
C GLY A 615 10.40 19.14 27.15
N ALA A 616 10.09 18.86 28.42
CA ALA A 616 8.72 18.87 28.90
C ALA A 616 8.13 20.27 28.78
N GLY A 617 6.83 20.37 28.47
CA GLY A 617 6.21 21.67 28.26
C GLY A 617 6.57 22.31 26.92
N GLY A 618 6.37 23.58 26.77
CA GLY A 618 6.57 24.31 25.52
C GLY A 618 5.32 24.36 24.69
N GLY A 619 5.31 23.69 23.54
CA GLY A 619 4.21 23.84 22.57
C GLY A 619 4.23 25.23 21.93
N GLY A 620 3.08 25.84 21.76
CA GLY A 620 2.96 27.13 21.10
C GLY A 620 1.59 27.76 21.30
N GLY A 621 1.28 28.75 20.50
CA GLY A 621 -0.02 29.39 20.50
C GLY A 621 -0.14 30.50 19.46
N GLY A 622 -1.24 31.20 19.46
CA GLY A 622 -1.51 32.30 18.53
C GLY A 622 -2.87 32.89 18.72
N GLY A 623 -3.24 33.82 17.82
CA GLY A 623 -4.58 34.38 17.74
C GLY A 623 -5.54 33.51 16.95
N TRP A 624 -6.80 33.47 17.31
CA TRP A 624 -7.85 32.75 16.57
C TRP A 624 -9.11 33.56 16.30
#